data_336417863b44a721496206d02a3c09f6
#
_entry.id   336417863b44a721496206d02a3c09f6
#
_cell.length_a   1.000
_cell.length_b   1.000
_cell.length_c   1.000
_cell.angle_alpha   90.00
_cell.angle_beta   90.00
_cell.angle_gamma   90.00
#
_symmetry.space_group_name_H-M   'P 1'
#
loop_
_entity.id
_entity.type
_entity.pdbx_description
1 polymer ?
#
loop_
_entity_poly.entity_id
_entity_poly.type
_entity_poly.pdbx_seq_one_letter_code
_entity_poly.pdbx_strand_id
1 'polypeptide(L)'
;VVLMRLSTRKGDVVDPATLNAEIKRIWDLGYFSDVSADIERSGMGRVLVFTVKEKPRIDDVIVNGSDEVKKDDILAAMSSKTGSVLNDRLLAEDIQKITELYRKEGFYLAEVNYRIDQKANSASAVLVFDVKEGKKLYIKEIKIEGLENIDAGDLKKELALQEHGILSWVTGTGVLREEYLERDSAAITAYAMNHGYIDIQVAAPQVDYEEDGITVTFTVKEGTRYKLGEIGFKGDLIDTDDRLFEVIKLDDFKNSDGYFSLSVIQDDIKALTDFYGNYGYAFAEVDMDTRKHPEDGTIDIFFVPNKKQKVHIRRVVTQGNTRTRDNVIFRELRLADGDLFDGSKLRRSNERLNRLRYFTQADTTIVPTDKEDEVDLRVNLKEDRTGALMGGVGYSSFYQFGVSGSIMERNLFGRGYSLGLQGFVSGKSSYLDLSFVNPRIYDTDFGFSNNAYAIWEEWDDFKKKTIGNTIRLFHPLGEYTSVSVGYRLDRYTLFDIPDSASRAYKEYEGKNLSSVLSSSVTYDSTDSRERPTSGVVARLSAEYGGGGI
;
A
#
# COMPACT_ATOMS: atom_id res chain seq x y z
N VAL A 1 2.25 34.04 -35.59
CA VAL A 1 3.22 33.25 -34.84
C VAL A 1 4.65 33.66 -35.20
N VAL A 2 5.03 33.71 -36.50
CA VAL A 2 6.41 34.04 -36.94
C VAL A 2 6.85 35.41 -36.40
N LEU A 3 6.06 36.47 -36.62
CA LEU A 3 6.37 37.85 -36.19
C LEU A 3 6.58 37.97 -34.66
N MET A 4 5.93 37.17 -33.87
CA MET A 4 6.09 37.16 -32.40
C MET A 4 7.40 36.56 -31.91
N ARG A 5 8.09 35.80 -32.76
CA ARG A 5 9.35 35.12 -32.44
C ARG A 5 10.59 35.85 -32.95
N LEU A 6 10.40 36.82 -33.82
CA LEU A 6 11.48 37.66 -34.32
C LEU A 6 11.96 38.64 -33.23
N SER A 7 13.27 38.73 -33.04
CA SER A 7 13.87 39.73 -32.18
C SER A 7 14.17 41.04 -32.94
N THR A 8 14.36 40.95 -34.27
CA THR A 8 14.64 42.08 -35.15
C THR A 8 13.45 42.99 -35.30
N ARG A 9 13.62 44.28 -35.08
CA ARG A 9 12.58 45.31 -35.15
C ARG A 9 12.89 46.33 -36.23
N LYS A 10 11.89 47.17 -36.58
CA LYS A 10 12.06 48.25 -37.52
C LYS A 10 13.09 49.27 -37.00
N GLY A 11 14.15 49.47 -37.78
CA GLY A 11 15.28 50.36 -37.45
C GLY A 11 16.54 49.63 -36.99
N ASP A 12 16.48 48.33 -36.77
CA ASP A 12 17.66 47.53 -36.38
C ASP A 12 18.59 47.33 -37.58
N VAL A 13 19.89 47.16 -37.26
CA VAL A 13 20.90 46.77 -38.25
C VAL A 13 20.89 45.25 -38.35
N VAL A 14 20.63 44.74 -39.55
CA VAL A 14 20.58 43.30 -39.79
C VAL A 14 21.91 42.87 -40.43
N ASP A 15 22.64 42.04 -39.71
CA ASP A 15 23.83 41.35 -40.21
C ASP A 15 23.53 39.87 -40.55
N PRO A 16 24.41 39.16 -41.26
CA PRO A 16 24.18 37.76 -41.60
C PRO A 16 24.06 36.81 -40.40
N ALA A 17 24.70 37.12 -39.26
CA ALA A 17 24.61 36.31 -38.06
C ALA A 17 23.23 36.42 -37.38
N THR A 18 22.71 37.68 -37.26
CA THR A 18 21.35 37.93 -36.78
C THR A 18 20.32 37.28 -37.69
N LEU A 19 20.48 37.41 -39.03
CA LEU A 19 19.57 36.78 -39.99
C LEU A 19 19.52 35.28 -39.87
N ASN A 20 20.67 34.61 -39.75
CA ASN A 20 20.76 33.19 -39.56
C ASN A 20 20.12 32.75 -38.21
N ALA A 21 20.31 33.54 -37.16
CA ALA A 21 19.66 33.28 -35.86
C ALA A 21 18.13 33.38 -35.93
N GLU A 22 17.59 34.37 -36.68
CA GLU A 22 16.15 34.51 -36.90
C GLU A 22 15.57 33.38 -37.74
N ILE A 23 16.23 33.00 -38.84
CA ILE A 23 15.85 31.83 -39.65
C ILE A 23 15.81 30.56 -38.79
N LYS A 24 16.83 30.35 -37.96
CA LYS A 24 16.88 29.20 -37.07
C LYS A 24 15.74 29.23 -36.04
N ARG A 25 15.42 30.37 -35.45
CA ARG A 25 14.27 30.49 -34.51
C ARG A 25 12.94 30.16 -35.17
N ILE A 26 12.73 30.60 -36.44
CA ILE A 26 11.54 30.28 -37.21
C ILE A 26 11.51 28.77 -37.53
N TRP A 27 12.66 28.21 -37.94
CA TRP A 27 12.83 26.77 -38.24
C TRP A 27 12.54 25.90 -37.03
N ASP A 28 13.07 26.28 -35.87
CA ASP A 28 12.92 25.56 -34.61
C ASP A 28 11.46 25.50 -34.10
N LEU A 29 10.54 26.29 -34.70
CA LEU A 29 9.10 26.14 -34.45
C LEU A 29 8.53 24.81 -34.99
N GLY A 30 9.24 24.15 -35.94
CA GLY A 30 8.85 22.85 -36.48
C GLY A 30 7.67 22.85 -37.48
N TYR A 31 7.08 24.05 -37.77
CA TYR A 31 5.90 24.16 -38.63
C TYR A 31 6.24 24.36 -40.12
N PHE A 32 7.50 24.63 -40.44
CA PHE A 32 7.91 25.02 -41.79
C PHE A 32 8.84 23.99 -42.41
N SER A 33 8.63 23.72 -43.70
CA SER A 33 9.48 22.86 -44.53
C SER A 33 10.60 23.63 -45.21
N ASP A 34 10.48 24.96 -45.33
CA ASP A 34 11.50 25.83 -45.82
C ASP A 34 11.35 27.22 -45.18
N VAL A 35 12.46 27.88 -44.85
CA VAL A 35 12.52 29.23 -44.31
C VAL A 35 13.66 29.95 -44.97
N SER A 36 13.37 30.97 -45.74
CA SER A 36 14.36 31.83 -46.34
C SER A 36 14.10 33.28 -45.95
N ALA A 37 15.11 34.10 -46.05
CA ALA A 37 15.00 35.53 -45.78
C ALA A 37 15.74 36.32 -46.82
N ASP A 38 15.08 37.32 -47.40
CA ASP A 38 15.59 38.22 -48.43
C ASP A 38 15.43 39.67 -48.00
N ILE A 39 16.27 40.54 -48.53
CA ILE A 39 16.19 41.99 -48.31
C ILE A 39 15.76 42.69 -49.61
N GLU A 40 14.54 43.16 -49.61
CA GLU A 40 13.98 43.90 -50.75
C GLU A 40 14.12 45.40 -50.55
N ARG A 41 14.26 46.14 -51.69
CA ARG A 41 14.21 47.62 -51.67
C ARG A 41 12.79 48.09 -51.85
N SER A 42 12.31 48.91 -50.91
CA SER A 42 10.97 49.50 -50.98
C SER A 42 11.06 51.00 -50.67
N GLY A 43 10.97 51.78 -51.74
CA GLY A 43 11.07 53.25 -51.62
C GLY A 43 12.46 53.70 -51.11
N MET A 44 12.50 54.51 -50.03
CA MET A 44 13.76 54.94 -49.38
C MET A 44 14.28 54.00 -48.30
N GLY A 45 13.70 52.79 -48.15
CA GLY A 45 14.06 51.82 -47.11
C GLY A 45 14.40 50.41 -47.67
N ARG A 46 14.85 49.54 -46.75
CA ARG A 46 15.00 48.09 -46.98
C ARG A 46 13.95 47.38 -46.16
N VAL A 47 13.35 46.37 -46.75
CA VAL A 47 12.37 45.50 -46.08
C VAL A 47 12.95 44.10 -45.98
N LEU A 48 13.02 43.55 -44.77
CA LEU A 48 13.41 42.14 -44.56
C LEU A 48 12.15 41.28 -44.74
N VAL A 49 12.21 40.39 -45.73
CA VAL A 49 11.12 39.49 -46.10
C VAL A 49 11.49 38.07 -45.71
N PHE A 50 10.72 37.45 -44.82
CA PHE A 50 10.83 36.03 -44.51
C PHE A 50 9.83 35.27 -45.38
N THR A 51 10.31 34.37 -46.19
CA THR A 51 9.49 33.46 -46.97
C THR A 51 9.49 32.11 -46.25
N VAL A 52 8.30 31.63 -45.89
CA VAL A 52 8.16 30.35 -45.21
C VAL A 52 7.23 29.45 -46.00
N LYS A 53 7.59 28.17 -46.06
CA LYS A 53 6.75 27.12 -46.64
C LYS A 53 6.24 26.26 -45.53
N GLU A 54 4.94 26.26 -45.27
CA GLU A 54 4.33 25.46 -44.22
C GLU A 54 4.44 23.98 -44.54
N LYS A 55 4.70 23.15 -43.50
CA LYS A 55 4.56 21.72 -43.59
C LYS A 55 3.09 21.33 -43.73
N PRO A 56 2.77 20.20 -44.37
CA PRO A 56 1.39 19.77 -44.56
C PRO A 56 0.72 19.50 -43.21
N ARG A 57 -0.58 19.70 -43.16
CA ARG A 57 -1.41 19.29 -42.03
C ARG A 57 -1.78 17.81 -42.16
N ILE A 58 -1.87 17.13 -41.03
CA ILE A 58 -2.30 15.74 -40.98
C ILE A 58 -3.82 15.70 -41.16
N ASP A 59 -4.27 15.17 -42.29
CA ASP A 59 -5.69 15.01 -42.62
C ASP A 59 -6.29 13.81 -41.92
N ASP A 60 -5.53 12.71 -41.90
CA ASP A 60 -5.91 11.46 -41.24
C ASP A 60 -4.69 10.69 -40.78
N VAL A 61 -4.88 9.82 -39.77
CA VAL A 61 -3.87 8.92 -39.26
C VAL A 61 -4.38 7.49 -39.42
N ILE A 62 -3.70 6.73 -40.24
CA ILE A 62 -4.02 5.33 -40.53
C ILE A 62 -2.99 4.43 -39.87
N VAL A 63 -3.46 3.41 -39.15
CA VAL A 63 -2.60 2.36 -38.58
C VAL A 63 -2.95 1.04 -39.24
N ASN A 64 -1.98 0.43 -39.90
CA ASN A 64 -2.09 -0.88 -40.56
C ASN A 64 -1.31 -1.93 -39.79
N GLY A 65 -1.78 -3.19 -39.81
CA GLY A 65 -1.10 -4.33 -39.23
C GLY A 65 -1.15 -4.39 -37.70
N SER A 66 -2.08 -3.65 -37.08
CA SER A 66 -2.36 -3.72 -35.65
C SER A 66 -3.57 -4.64 -35.42
N ASP A 67 -3.32 -5.93 -35.29
CA ASP A 67 -4.34 -6.96 -35.13
C ASP A 67 -4.55 -7.30 -33.64
N GLU A 68 -3.50 -7.30 -32.83
CA GLU A 68 -3.50 -7.65 -31.42
C GLU A 68 -3.64 -6.42 -30.52
N VAL A 69 -3.01 -5.29 -30.87
CA VAL A 69 -3.15 -4.02 -30.13
C VAL A 69 -4.21 -3.16 -30.78
N LYS A 70 -5.16 -2.66 -29.98
CA LYS A 70 -6.26 -1.85 -30.49
C LYS A 70 -5.75 -0.54 -31.10
N LYS A 71 -6.28 -0.20 -32.27
CA LYS A 71 -5.93 1.07 -32.96
C LYS A 71 -6.20 2.30 -32.10
N ASP A 72 -7.26 2.28 -31.30
CA ASP A 72 -7.61 3.40 -30.39
C ASP A 72 -6.54 3.63 -29.33
N ASP A 73 -5.92 2.56 -28.80
CA ASP A 73 -4.84 2.66 -27.80
C ASP A 73 -3.57 3.23 -28.43
N ILE A 74 -3.25 2.82 -29.67
CA ILE A 74 -2.14 3.37 -30.46
C ILE A 74 -2.37 4.87 -30.71
N LEU A 75 -3.55 5.23 -31.23
CA LEU A 75 -3.91 6.63 -31.50
C LEU A 75 -3.94 7.47 -30.21
N ALA A 76 -4.29 6.89 -29.06
CA ALA A 76 -4.26 7.57 -27.77
C ALA A 76 -2.83 7.87 -27.30
N ALA A 77 -1.90 6.95 -27.52
CA ALA A 77 -0.50 7.07 -27.13
C ALA A 77 0.28 8.13 -27.95
N MET A 78 -0.12 8.36 -29.19
CA MET A 78 0.55 9.27 -30.12
C MET A 78 0.32 10.74 -29.79
N SER A 79 1.32 11.57 -30.12
CA SER A 79 1.24 13.04 -30.06
C SER A 79 0.73 13.65 -31.37
N SER A 80 1.04 13.03 -32.52
CA SER A 80 0.56 13.47 -33.83
C SER A 80 -0.94 13.15 -34.00
N LYS A 81 -1.76 14.16 -34.13
CA LYS A 81 -3.24 14.03 -34.23
C LYS A 81 -3.72 14.63 -35.54
N THR A 82 -4.86 14.13 -36.02
CA THR A 82 -5.59 14.75 -37.15
C THR A 82 -5.79 16.25 -36.91
N GLY A 83 -5.50 17.06 -37.92
CA GLY A 83 -5.54 18.53 -37.87
C GLY A 83 -4.25 19.20 -37.37
N SER A 84 -3.28 18.49 -36.81
CA SER A 84 -1.99 19.02 -36.42
C SER A 84 -1.04 19.17 -37.63
N VAL A 85 -0.02 20.00 -37.48
CA VAL A 85 1.04 20.13 -38.52
C VAL A 85 2.02 18.98 -38.40
N LEU A 86 2.41 18.42 -39.53
CA LEU A 86 3.39 17.32 -39.59
C LEU A 86 4.73 17.79 -39.00
N ASN A 87 5.24 17.03 -38.04
CA ASN A 87 6.49 17.34 -37.35
C ASN A 87 7.33 16.07 -37.19
N ASP A 88 8.48 16.03 -37.86
CA ASP A 88 9.36 14.86 -37.90
C ASP A 88 9.84 14.43 -36.50
N ARG A 89 10.03 15.40 -35.58
CA ARG A 89 10.40 15.12 -34.20
C ARG A 89 9.29 14.37 -33.46
N LEU A 90 8.04 14.85 -33.62
CA LEU A 90 6.88 14.18 -33.00
C LEU A 90 6.65 12.78 -33.59
N LEU A 91 6.93 12.60 -34.89
CA LEU A 91 6.83 11.28 -35.51
C LEU A 91 7.85 10.28 -34.91
N ALA A 92 9.08 10.73 -34.68
CA ALA A 92 10.08 9.89 -34.02
C ALA A 92 9.69 9.53 -32.58
N GLU A 93 9.13 10.50 -31.84
CA GLU A 93 8.58 10.26 -30.49
C GLU A 93 7.37 9.31 -30.54
N ASP A 94 6.51 9.42 -31.54
CA ASP A 94 5.35 8.55 -31.71
C ASP A 94 5.74 7.11 -32.03
N ILE A 95 6.75 6.90 -32.87
CA ILE A 95 7.31 5.55 -33.12
C ILE A 95 7.77 4.93 -31.79
N GLN A 96 8.51 5.68 -30.98
CA GLN A 96 8.97 5.18 -29.68
C GLN A 96 7.79 4.80 -28.78
N LYS A 97 6.79 5.66 -28.67
CA LYS A 97 5.58 5.41 -27.84
C LYS A 97 4.80 4.19 -28.33
N ILE A 98 4.65 4.05 -29.64
CA ILE A 98 3.98 2.88 -30.21
C ILE A 98 4.80 1.62 -29.93
N THR A 99 6.11 1.66 -30.14
CA THR A 99 7.01 0.53 -29.85
C THR A 99 6.98 0.14 -28.37
N GLU A 100 6.98 1.12 -27.46
CA GLU A 100 6.83 0.86 -26.02
C GLU A 100 5.47 0.26 -25.66
N LEU A 101 4.38 0.70 -26.33
CA LEU A 101 3.05 0.12 -26.15
C LEU A 101 3.05 -1.36 -26.55
N TYR A 102 3.64 -1.70 -27.71
CA TYR A 102 3.77 -3.09 -28.15
C TYR A 102 4.65 -3.93 -27.20
N ARG A 103 5.75 -3.37 -26.70
CA ARG A 103 6.59 -4.06 -25.70
C ARG A 103 5.84 -4.36 -24.40
N LYS A 104 5.04 -3.41 -23.91
CA LYS A 104 4.19 -3.63 -22.72
C LYS A 104 3.19 -4.77 -22.89
N GLU A 105 2.71 -4.97 -24.13
CA GLU A 105 1.81 -6.07 -24.48
C GLU A 105 2.55 -7.39 -24.79
N GLY A 106 3.90 -7.38 -24.77
CA GLY A 106 4.74 -8.56 -24.97
C GLY A 106 5.25 -8.76 -26.40
N PHE A 107 5.06 -7.79 -27.29
CA PHE A 107 5.52 -7.84 -28.69
C PHE A 107 6.86 -7.13 -28.83
N TYR A 108 7.93 -7.72 -28.32
CA TYR A 108 9.25 -7.10 -28.24
C TYR A 108 9.95 -6.94 -29.59
N LEU A 109 9.56 -7.74 -30.59
CA LEU A 109 10.08 -7.70 -31.97
C LEU A 109 9.18 -6.89 -32.90
N ALA A 110 8.24 -6.10 -32.37
CA ALA A 110 7.38 -5.26 -33.20
C ALA A 110 8.19 -4.19 -33.94
N GLU A 111 8.00 -4.13 -35.25
CA GLU A 111 8.58 -3.10 -36.11
C GLU A 111 7.50 -2.07 -36.46
N VAL A 112 7.76 -0.80 -36.18
CA VAL A 112 6.88 0.32 -36.46
C VAL A 112 7.54 1.23 -37.49
N ASN A 113 6.96 1.29 -38.67
CA ASN A 113 7.39 2.18 -39.74
C ASN A 113 6.29 3.19 -40.05
N TYR A 114 6.66 4.32 -40.63
CA TYR A 114 5.67 5.29 -41.09
C TYR A 114 5.95 5.72 -42.53
N ARG A 115 4.90 6.14 -43.22
CA ARG A 115 4.98 6.83 -44.49
C ARG A 115 3.98 8.00 -44.50
N ILE A 116 4.29 9.01 -45.31
CA ILE A 116 3.49 10.21 -45.49
C ILE A 116 2.94 10.17 -46.90
N ASP A 117 1.63 9.98 -47.03
CA ASP A 117 0.93 9.99 -48.31
C ASP A 117 0.38 11.40 -48.59
N GLN A 118 1.09 12.18 -49.40
CA GLN A 118 0.72 13.51 -49.81
C GLN A 118 0.44 13.60 -51.30
N LYS A 119 -0.74 14.10 -51.68
CA LYS A 119 -1.03 14.39 -53.09
C LYS A 119 -0.27 15.61 -53.56
N ALA A 120 0.18 15.62 -54.80
CA ALA A 120 0.86 16.75 -55.37
C ALA A 120 0.04 18.05 -55.19
N ASN A 121 0.70 19.10 -54.70
CA ASN A 121 0.10 20.41 -54.39
C ASN A 121 -0.99 20.42 -53.29
N SER A 122 -1.09 19.41 -52.45
CA SER A 122 -2.00 19.43 -51.30
C SER A 122 -1.33 20.08 -50.09
N ALA A 123 -2.07 20.89 -49.35
CA ALA A 123 -1.65 21.46 -48.07
C ALA A 123 -1.83 20.45 -46.92
N SER A 124 -2.36 19.26 -47.21
CA SER A 124 -2.58 18.16 -46.24
C SER A 124 -1.97 16.84 -46.70
N ALA A 125 -1.67 15.98 -45.74
CA ALA A 125 -1.11 14.65 -45.94
C ALA A 125 -1.78 13.64 -45.02
N VAL A 126 -1.85 12.39 -45.44
CA VAL A 126 -2.26 11.25 -44.60
C VAL A 126 -1.01 10.63 -44.01
N LEU A 127 -1.00 10.46 -42.70
CA LEU A 127 0.07 9.79 -41.98
C LEU A 127 -0.31 8.31 -41.81
N VAL A 128 0.52 7.43 -42.33
CA VAL A 128 0.25 5.99 -42.27
C VAL A 128 1.36 5.33 -41.46
N PHE A 129 0.99 4.66 -40.39
CA PHE A 129 1.87 3.77 -39.63
C PHE A 129 1.65 2.33 -40.09
N ASP A 130 2.70 1.68 -40.53
CA ASP A 130 2.70 0.28 -40.90
C ASP A 130 3.42 -0.50 -39.80
N VAL A 131 2.66 -1.30 -39.06
CA VAL A 131 3.16 -2.09 -37.93
C VAL A 131 3.27 -3.54 -38.35
N LYS A 132 4.38 -4.17 -37.98
CA LYS A 132 4.54 -5.62 -37.99
C LYS A 132 4.69 -6.06 -36.53
N GLU A 133 3.62 -6.61 -35.98
CA GLU A 133 3.56 -6.93 -34.54
C GLU A 133 4.53 -8.05 -34.13
N GLY A 134 4.79 -9.00 -35.03
CA GLY A 134 5.56 -10.18 -34.68
C GLY A 134 4.79 -11.15 -33.80
N LYS A 135 5.50 -12.00 -33.07
CA LYS A 135 4.90 -12.92 -32.10
C LYS A 135 5.03 -12.33 -30.69
N LYS A 136 4.05 -12.63 -29.84
CA LYS A 136 4.15 -12.36 -28.41
C LYS A 136 5.22 -13.25 -27.80
N LEU A 137 6.23 -12.64 -27.19
CA LEU A 137 7.33 -13.36 -26.59
C LEU A 137 7.16 -13.44 -25.07
N TYR A 138 7.54 -14.58 -24.52
CA TYR A 138 7.53 -14.84 -23.08
C TYR A 138 8.93 -15.21 -22.62
N ILE A 139 9.22 -15.07 -21.34
CA ILE A 139 10.46 -15.52 -20.73
C ILE A 139 10.50 -17.04 -20.82
N LYS A 140 11.36 -17.54 -21.68
CA LYS A 140 11.63 -18.96 -21.90
C LYS A 140 12.56 -19.52 -20.83
N GLU A 141 13.57 -18.73 -20.46
CA GLU A 141 14.61 -19.15 -19.54
C GLU A 141 15.18 -17.96 -18.76
N ILE A 142 15.43 -18.17 -17.47
CA ILE A 142 16.22 -17.26 -16.64
C ILE A 142 17.51 -17.97 -16.26
N LYS A 143 18.63 -17.44 -16.71
CA LYS A 143 19.98 -17.95 -16.41
C LYS A 143 20.62 -17.13 -15.31
N ILE A 144 21.27 -17.80 -14.36
CA ILE A 144 22.12 -17.17 -13.36
C ILE A 144 23.49 -17.81 -13.49
N GLU A 145 24.44 -17.05 -14.03
CA GLU A 145 25.78 -17.53 -14.33
C GLU A 145 26.78 -17.05 -13.28
N GLY A 146 27.82 -17.86 -13.02
CA GLY A 146 28.89 -17.54 -12.08
C GLY A 146 28.59 -17.92 -10.63
N LEU A 147 27.53 -18.71 -10.38
CA LEU A 147 27.28 -19.32 -9.08
C LEU A 147 28.21 -20.52 -8.90
N GLU A 148 28.80 -20.64 -7.70
CA GLU A 148 29.68 -21.75 -7.31
C GLU A 148 29.08 -22.57 -6.17
N ASN A 149 28.53 -21.90 -5.16
CA ASN A 149 28.04 -22.53 -3.93
C ASN A 149 26.55 -22.22 -3.63
N ILE A 150 25.99 -21.18 -4.24
CA ILE A 150 24.59 -20.82 -4.11
C ILE A 150 23.77 -21.66 -5.07
N ASP A 151 22.69 -22.29 -4.58
CA ASP A 151 21.76 -23.03 -5.43
C ASP A 151 20.94 -22.07 -6.30
N ALA A 152 21.06 -22.23 -7.63
CA ALA A 152 20.33 -21.39 -8.58
C ALA A 152 18.81 -21.58 -8.50
N GLY A 153 18.34 -22.76 -8.12
CA GLY A 153 16.91 -23.06 -7.98
C GLY A 153 16.27 -22.34 -6.81
N ASP A 154 16.97 -22.25 -5.68
CA ASP A 154 16.49 -21.50 -4.51
C ASP A 154 16.52 -19.99 -4.82
N LEU A 155 17.59 -19.52 -5.46
CA LEU A 155 17.70 -18.11 -5.83
C LEU A 155 16.60 -17.68 -6.82
N LYS A 156 16.28 -18.52 -7.81
CA LYS A 156 15.18 -18.24 -8.77
C LYS A 156 13.81 -18.07 -8.09
N LYS A 157 13.57 -18.66 -6.92
CA LYS A 157 12.30 -18.49 -6.19
C LYS A 157 12.10 -17.09 -5.63
N GLU A 158 13.19 -16.36 -5.40
CA GLU A 158 13.19 -14.99 -4.88
C GLU A 158 12.96 -13.94 -5.97
N LEU A 159 13.06 -14.33 -7.25
CA LEU A 159 12.91 -13.42 -8.38
C LEU A 159 11.44 -13.07 -8.64
N ALA A 160 11.19 -11.82 -9.00
CA ALA A 160 9.89 -11.37 -9.46
C ALA A 160 9.60 -11.83 -10.91
N LEU A 161 10.65 -11.90 -11.74
CA LEU A 161 10.58 -12.49 -13.07
C LEU A 161 10.46 -14.01 -12.94
N GLN A 162 9.58 -14.60 -13.73
CA GLN A 162 9.35 -16.04 -13.77
C GLN A 162 9.32 -16.54 -15.20
N GLU A 163 9.79 -17.76 -15.41
CA GLU A 163 9.71 -18.45 -16.69
C GLU A 163 8.26 -18.76 -17.05
N HIS A 164 7.93 -18.77 -18.33
CA HIS A 164 6.60 -19.12 -18.83
C HIS A 164 6.34 -20.62 -18.64
N GLY A 165 5.32 -20.97 -17.86
CA GLY A 165 4.93 -22.35 -17.57
C GLY A 165 3.50 -22.68 -18.02
N ILE A 166 3.09 -23.93 -17.81
CA ILE A 166 1.78 -24.44 -18.23
C ILE A 166 0.59 -23.66 -17.64
N LEU A 167 0.75 -23.08 -16.44
CA LEU A 167 -0.28 -22.31 -15.74
C LEU A 167 -0.16 -20.79 -15.94
N SER A 168 0.77 -20.32 -16.77
CA SER A 168 1.00 -18.90 -16.98
C SER A 168 -0.19 -18.14 -17.55
N TRP A 169 -1.10 -18.82 -18.24
CA TRP A 169 -2.35 -18.24 -18.73
C TRP A 169 -3.33 -17.83 -17.60
N VAL A 170 -3.21 -18.44 -16.39
CA VAL A 170 -3.98 -18.06 -15.19
C VAL A 170 -3.21 -17.09 -14.32
N THR A 171 -1.90 -17.33 -14.13
CA THR A 171 -1.06 -16.58 -13.19
C THR A 171 -0.49 -15.29 -13.79
N GLY A 172 -0.48 -15.17 -15.14
CA GLY A 172 0.14 -14.05 -15.84
C GLY A 172 1.67 -14.05 -15.80
N THR A 173 2.31 -15.16 -15.40
CA THR A 173 3.78 -15.30 -15.34
C THR A 173 4.38 -15.44 -16.73
N GLY A 174 5.70 -15.20 -16.84
CA GLY A 174 6.44 -15.34 -18.10
C GLY A 174 6.46 -14.06 -18.95
N VAL A 175 5.85 -12.96 -18.51
CA VAL A 175 5.95 -11.67 -19.21
C VAL A 175 7.16 -10.91 -18.66
N LEU A 176 8.04 -10.47 -19.57
CA LEU A 176 9.17 -9.61 -19.19
C LEU A 176 8.65 -8.22 -18.78
N ARG A 177 9.07 -7.77 -17.61
CA ARG A 177 8.89 -6.40 -17.15
C ARG A 177 10.26 -5.83 -16.85
N GLU A 178 10.67 -4.84 -17.62
CA GLU A 178 12.01 -4.25 -17.49
C GLU A 178 12.27 -3.69 -16.08
N GLU A 179 11.23 -3.17 -15.42
CA GLU A 179 11.26 -2.71 -14.03
C GLU A 179 11.64 -3.78 -13.00
N TYR A 180 11.43 -5.06 -13.34
CA TYR A 180 11.80 -6.18 -12.47
C TYR A 180 13.25 -6.62 -12.62
N LEU A 181 13.95 -6.24 -13.70
CA LEU A 181 15.35 -6.62 -13.91
C LEU A 181 16.27 -6.06 -12.82
N GLU A 182 16.14 -4.76 -12.51
CA GLU A 182 16.90 -4.12 -11.42
C GLU A 182 16.49 -4.67 -10.06
N ARG A 183 15.18 -4.87 -9.85
CA ARG A 183 14.66 -5.46 -8.63
C ARG A 183 15.21 -6.87 -8.39
N ASP A 184 15.26 -7.69 -9.41
CA ASP A 184 15.75 -9.06 -9.32
C ASP A 184 17.27 -9.10 -9.12
N SER A 185 18.03 -8.19 -9.73
CA SER A 185 19.45 -8.01 -9.41
C SER A 185 19.68 -7.65 -7.94
N ALA A 186 18.83 -6.78 -7.38
CA ALA A 186 18.85 -6.45 -5.95
C ALA A 186 18.42 -7.64 -5.07
N ALA A 187 17.42 -8.43 -5.51
CA ALA A 187 16.98 -9.64 -4.80
C ALA A 187 18.09 -10.71 -4.75
N ILE A 188 18.81 -10.91 -5.87
CA ILE A 188 19.99 -11.80 -5.92
C ILE A 188 21.04 -11.35 -4.92
N THR A 189 21.35 -10.04 -4.91
CA THR A 189 22.32 -9.46 -3.98
C THR A 189 21.89 -9.67 -2.51
N ALA A 190 20.62 -9.37 -2.21
CA ALA A 190 20.08 -9.52 -0.86
C ALA A 190 20.08 -11.00 -0.40
N TYR A 191 19.67 -11.92 -1.27
CA TYR A 191 19.70 -13.35 -0.99
C TYR A 191 21.12 -13.81 -0.65
N ALA A 192 22.09 -13.48 -1.48
CA ALA A 192 23.48 -13.88 -1.28
C ALA A 192 24.06 -13.26 0.01
N MET A 193 23.79 -11.99 0.28
CA MET A 193 24.22 -11.32 1.52
C MET A 193 23.57 -11.98 2.76
N ASN A 194 22.36 -12.50 2.65
CA ASN A 194 21.71 -13.23 3.73
C ASN A 194 22.27 -14.63 3.95
N HIS A 195 23.08 -15.14 3.00
CA HIS A 195 23.74 -16.45 3.07
C HIS A 195 25.26 -16.35 3.25
N GLY A 196 25.76 -15.17 3.65
CA GLY A 196 27.16 -14.96 3.99
C GLY A 196 28.04 -14.38 2.88
N TYR A 197 27.54 -14.14 1.69
CA TYR A 197 28.31 -13.65 0.55
C TYR A 197 28.29 -12.12 0.46
N ILE A 198 29.06 -11.45 1.30
CA ILE A 198 29.05 -9.99 1.42
C ILE A 198 29.65 -9.30 0.19
N ASP A 199 30.63 -9.95 -0.46
CA ASP A 199 31.38 -9.40 -1.58
C ASP A 199 30.74 -9.73 -2.94
N ILE A 200 29.47 -10.18 -2.93
CA ILE A 200 28.74 -10.50 -4.16
C ILE A 200 28.67 -9.31 -5.09
N GLN A 201 28.87 -9.57 -6.36
CA GLN A 201 28.70 -8.60 -7.44
C GLN A 201 27.74 -9.17 -8.47
N VAL A 202 26.71 -8.41 -8.81
CA VAL A 202 25.73 -8.74 -9.85
C VAL A 202 25.89 -7.73 -10.97
N ALA A 203 26.24 -8.21 -12.15
CA ALA A 203 26.34 -7.35 -13.34
C ALA A 203 24.94 -6.94 -13.83
N ALA A 204 24.88 -5.93 -14.70
CA ALA A 204 23.64 -5.56 -15.36
C ALA A 204 23.07 -6.78 -16.12
N PRO A 205 21.77 -7.11 -15.94
CA PRO A 205 21.18 -8.26 -16.59
C PRO A 205 21.16 -8.09 -18.11
N GLN A 206 21.42 -9.18 -18.83
CA GLN A 206 21.33 -9.24 -20.28
C GLN A 206 19.99 -9.87 -20.67
N VAL A 207 19.38 -9.30 -21.70
CA VAL A 207 18.09 -9.78 -22.23
C VAL A 207 18.25 -10.07 -23.71
N ASP A 208 18.13 -11.33 -24.07
CA ASP A 208 18.21 -11.80 -25.43
C ASP A 208 16.81 -12.15 -25.94
N TYR A 209 16.43 -11.52 -27.07
CA TYR A 209 15.14 -11.73 -27.73
C TYR A 209 15.32 -12.69 -28.90
N GLU A 210 14.76 -13.88 -28.77
CA GLU A 210 14.80 -14.92 -29.78
C GLU A 210 13.40 -15.15 -30.39
N GLU A 211 13.27 -15.79 -31.56
CA GLU A 211 11.98 -16.05 -32.19
C GLU A 211 11.04 -16.94 -31.35
N ASP A 212 11.60 -17.76 -30.46
CA ASP A 212 10.89 -18.74 -29.63
C ASP A 212 10.73 -18.30 -28.15
N GLY A 213 11.29 -17.13 -27.77
CA GLY A 213 11.16 -16.59 -26.42
C GLY A 213 12.26 -15.64 -26.00
N ILE A 214 12.26 -15.27 -24.75
CA ILE A 214 13.20 -14.33 -24.13
C ILE A 214 14.06 -15.09 -23.15
N THR A 215 15.37 -14.92 -23.24
CA THR A 215 16.34 -15.39 -22.25
C THR A 215 16.84 -14.20 -21.44
N VAL A 216 16.72 -14.27 -20.10
CA VAL A 216 17.26 -13.27 -19.18
C VAL A 216 18.45 -13.87 -18.46
N THR A 217 19.62 -13.26 -18.58
CA THR A 217 20.87 -13.73 -17.97
C THR A 217 21.37 -12.76 -16.92
N PHE A 218 21.49 -13.23 -15.67
CA PHE A 218 22.14 -12.53 -14.57
C PHE A 218 23.55 -13.12 -14.39
N THR A 219 24.57 -12.29 -14.52
CA THR A 219 25.96 -12.69 -14.28
C THR A 219 26.37 -12.27 -12.88
N VAL A 220 26.78 -13.23 -12.09
CA VAL A 220 27.08 -13.07 -10.66
C VAL A 220 28.53 -13.47 -10.38
N LYS A 221 29.15 -12.78 -9.42
CA LYS A 221 30.40 -13.20 -8.81
C LYS A 221 30.16 -13.31 -7.32
N GLU A 222 30.11 -14.53 -6.77
CA GLU A 222 29.71 -14.80 -5.37
C GLU A 222 30.64 -14.14 -4.34
N GLY A 223 31.94 -14.24 -4.54
CA GLY A 223 32.94 -13.83 -3.57
C GLY A 223 33.11 -14.84 -2.42
N THR A 224 33.70 -14.39 -1.33
CA THR A 224 33.97 -15.23 -0.16
C THR A 224 32.73 -15.31 0.73
N ARG A 225 32.42 -16.52 1.23
CA ARG A 225 31.37 -16.74 2.23
C ARG A 225 31.92 -16.53 3.63
N TYR A 226 31.38 -15.56 4.39
CA TYR A 226 31.85 -15.19 5.72
C TYR A 226 30.96 -15.76 6.82
N LYS A 227 31.62 -16.35 7.84
CA LYS A 227 31.00 -16.69 9.13
C LYS A 227 31.05 -15.49 10.08
N LEU A 228 30.11 -15.43 11.02
CA LEU A 228 30.11 -14.41 12.06
C LEU A 228 31.29 -14.66 13.04
N GLY A 229 32.12 -13.66 13.18
CA GLY A 229 33.21 -13.59 14.14
C GLY A 229 32.78 -13.01 15.48
N GLU A 230 33.45 -11.98 15.95
CA GLU A 230 33.09 -11.23 17.16
C GLU A 230 31.85 -10.36 16.91
N ILE A 231 30.92 -10.34 17.88
CA ILE A 231 29.75 -9.43 17.88
C ILE A 231 29.87 -8.57 19.12
N GLY A 232 29.67 -7.25 18.97
CA GLY A 232 29.81 -6.34 20.10
C GLY A 232 29.18 -4.98 19.86
N PHE A 233 29.35 -4.09 20.82
CA PHE A 233 28.81 -2.75 20.80
C PHE A 233 29.92 -1.73 21.00
N LYS A 234 29.81 -0.57 20.34
CA LYS A 234 30.71 0.58 20.47
C LYS A 234 29.87 1.86 20.44
N GLY A 235 30.45 2.97 20.89
CA GLY A 235 29.78 4.27 20.82
C GLY A 235 28.97 4.63 22.06
N ASP A 236 27.80 5.24 21.86
CA ASP A 236 26.98 5.82 22.94
C ASP A 236 26.03 4.80 23.58
N LEU A 237 26.55 3.92 24.41
CA LEU A 237 25.74 2.91 25.08
C LEU A 237 24.87 3.52 26.19
N ILE A 238 23.61 3.12 26.28
CA ILE A 238 22.68 3.57 27.33
C ILE A 238 22.38 2.48 28.35
N ASP A 239 22.85 1.26 28.11
CA ASP A 239 22.70 0.11 29.00
C ASP A 239 23.95 -0.77 28.90
N THR A 240 24.02 -1.84 29.68
CA THR A 240 25.10 -2.82 29.63
C THR A 240 25.03 -3.68 28.35
N ASP A 241 26.17 -4.21 27.94
CA ASP A 241 26.26 -5.11 26.80
C ASP A 241 25.30 -6.30 26.92
N ASP A 242 25.21 -6.91 28.11
CA ASP A 242 24.29 -8.04 28.37
C ASP A 242 22.83 -7.68 28.03
N ARG A 243 22.39 -6.47 28.39
CA ARG A 243 21.03 -5.99 28.08
C ARG A 243 20.84 -5.71 26.61
N LEU A 244 21.88 -5.20 25.93
CA LEU A 244 21.84 -4.97 24.49
C LEU A 244 21.85 -6.29 23.70
N PHE A 245 22.56 -7.32 24.19
CA PHE A 245 22.50 -8.68 23.62
C PHE A 245 21.09 -9.29 23.72
N GLU A 246 20.32 -9.00 24.79
CA GLU A 246 18.91 -9.44 24.87
C GLU A 246 17.99 -8.78 23.82
N VAL A 247 18.39 -7.66 23.24
CA VAL A 247 17.62 -6.92 22.23
C VAL A 247 17.86 -7.44 20.83
N ILE A 248 19.08 -7.90 20.52
CA ILE A 248 19.49 -8.38 19.20
C ILE A 248 19.31 -9.89 19.09
N LYS A 249 19.20 -10.37 17.85
CA LYS A 249 19.08 -11.79 17.50
C LYS A 249 20.35 -12.36 16.88
N LEU A 250 21.29 -11.52 16.52
CA LEU A 250 22.49 -11.92 15.77
C LEU A 250 23.35 -12.92 16.53
N ASP A 251 23.41 -12.83 17.87
CA ASP A 251 24.16 -13.79 18.69
C ASP A 251 23.53 -15.18 18.70
N ASP A 252 22.19 -15.26 18.83
CA ASP A 252 21.45 -16.51 18.70
C ASP A 252 21.58 -17.08 17.29
N PHE A 253 21.52 -16.22 16.26
CA PHE A 253 21.70 -16.59 14.87
C PHE A 253 23.10 -17.14 14.59
N LYS A 254 24.15 -16.54 15.16
CA LYS A 254 25.52 -17.03 15.11
C LYS A 254 25.63 -18.46 15.62
N ASN A 255 24.93 -18.78 16.72
CA ASN A 255 24.94 -20.10 17.34
C ASN A 255 24.15 -21.14 16.54
N SER A 256 23.22 -20.74 15.67
CA SER A 256 22.38 -21.63 14.85
C SER A 256 22.92 -21.87 13.44
N ASP A 257 23.07 -20.81 12.64
CA ASP A 257 23.53 -20.84 11.24
C ASP A 257 24.99 -20.44 11.11
N GLY A 258 25.41 -19.42 11.85
CA GLY A 258 26.78 -18.98 11.98
C GLY A 258 27.33 -18.17 10.82
N TYR A 259 26.58 -17.95 9.73
CA TYR A 259 27.01 -17.12 8.62
C TYR A 259 26.48 -15.69 8.73
N PHE A 260 27.11 -14.77 8.01
CA PHE A 260 26.62 -13.40 7.91
C PHE A 260 25.22 -13.36 7.27
N SER A 261 24.33 -12.54 7.84
CA SER A 261 23.00 -12.28 7.27
C SER A 261 22.64 -10.81 7.41
N LEU A 262 22.53 -10.13 6.26
CA LEU A 262 22.22 -8.71 6.22
C LEU A 262 20.84 -8.40 6.82
N SER A 263 19.85 -9.26 6.56
CA SER A 263 18.48 -9.07 7.07
C SER A 263 18.43 -9.16 8.61
N VAL A 264 19.12 -10.12 9.21
CA VAL A 264 19.19 -10.24 10.67
C VAL A 264 19.84 -9.01 11.29
N ILE A 265 20.92 -8.54 10.69
CA ILE A 265 21.62 -7.33 11.16
C ILE A 265 20.73 -6.08 11.03
N GLN A 266 20.00 -5.94 9.93
CA GLN A 266 19.06 -4.82 9.74
C GLN A 266 17.92 -4.86 10.75
N ASP A 267 17.40 -6.04 11.05
CA ASP A 267 16.40 -6.23 12.10
C ASP A 267 16.93 -5.85 13.47
N ASP A 268 18.19 -6.19 13.77
CA ASP A 268 18.85 -5.85 15.02
C ASP A 268 19.17 -4.36 15.13
N ILE A 269 19.63 -3.72 14.06
CA ILE A 269 19.80 -2.27 13.99
C ILE A 269 18.46 -1.57 14.31
N LYS A 270 17.39 -2.04 13.72
CA LYS A 270 16.04 -1.53 14.00
C LYS A 270 15.63 -1.78 15.44
N ALA A 271 15.86 -2.98 15.97
CA ALA A 271 15.52 -3.32 17.35
C ALA A 271 16.28 -2.45 18.36
N LEU A 272 17.58 -2.21 18.12
CA LEU A 272 18.39 -1.31 18.91
C LEU A 272 17.90 0.15 18.81
N THR A 273 17.62 0.63 17.60
CA THR A 273 17.07 1.99 17.40
C THR A 273 15.74 2.15 18.13
N ASP A 274 14.86 1.15 18.05
CA ASP A 274 13.60 1.10 18.80
C ASP A 274 13.82 1.07 20.32
N PHE A 275 14.84 0.32 20.79
CA PHE A 275 15.22 0.27 22.19
C PHE A 275 15.65 1.65 22.71
N TYR A 276 16.51 2.35 21.99
CA TYR A 276 16.92 3.72 22.33
C TYR A 276 15.73 4.68 22.30
N GLY A 277 14.85 4.55 21.31
CA GLY A 277 13.61 5.32 21.21
C GLY A 277 12.70 5.16 22.43
N ASN A 278 12.65 3.98 23.06
CA ASN A 278 11.85 3.74 24.25
C ASN A 278 12.37 4.50 25.49
N TYR A 279 13.63 4.97 25.46
CA TYR A 279 14.26 5.75 26.54
C TYR A 279 14.38 7.26 26.26
N GLY A 280 13.67 7.75 25.25
CA GLY A 280 13.58 9.17 24.92
C GLY A 280 14.47 9.63 23.77
N TYR A 281 15.27 8.76 23.19
CA TYR A 281 16.20 9.09 22.12
C TYR A 281 15.54 8.90 20.74
N ALA A 282 14.61 9.78 20.40
CA ALA A 282 13.80 9.67 19.18
C ALA A 282 14.61 9.70 17.88
N PHE A 283 15.78 10.29 17.89
CA PHE A 283 16.67 10.45 16.74
C PHE A 283 17.95 9.60 16.87
N ALA A 284 17.92 8.58 17.73
CA ALA A 284 19.02 7.63 17.79
C ALA A 284 19.23 6.95 16.44
N GLU A 285 20.46 6.82 16.05
CA GLU A 285 20.92 6.10 14.86
C GLU A 285 21.85 4.98 15.32
N VAL A 286 21.73 3.81 14.71
CA VAL A 286 22.63 2.70 14.98
C VAL A 286 23.31 2.33 13.67
N ASP A 287 24.61 2.58 13.61
CA ASP A 287 25.46 2.18 12.50
C ASP A 287 26.06 0.80 12.74
N MET A 288 26.60 0.21 11.69
CA MET A 288 27.33 -1.05 11.73
C MET A 288 28.78 -0.82 11.33
N ASP A 289 29.71 -1.19 12.21
CA ASP A 289 31.13 -1.29 11.90
C ASP A 289 31.49 -2.76 11.69
N THR A 290 32.18 -3.07 10.60
CA THR A 290 32.52 -4.44 10.21
C THR A 290 34.01 -4.61 10.00
N ARG A 291 34.55 -5.74 10.45
CA ARG A 291 35.93 -6.11 10.22
C ARG A 291 36.01 -7.50 9.59
N LYS A 292 36.42 -7.55 8.31
CA LYS A 292 36.59 -8.80 7.58
C LYS A 292 37.94 -9.42 7.84
N HIS A 293 37.96 -10.75 8.01
CA HIS A 293 39.14 -11.59 8.10
C HIS A 293 39.13 -12.61 6.95
N PRO A 294 39.60 -12.22 5.74
CA PRO A 294 39.50 -13.06 4.56
C PRO A 294 40.28 -14.38 4.69
N GLU A 295 41.37 -14.39 5.45
CA GLU A 295 42.19 -15.57 5.73
C GLU A 295 41.45 -16.64 6.52
N ASP A 296 40.55 -16.23 7.42
CA ASP A 296 39.77 -17.13 8.28
C ASP A 296 38.32 -17.31 7.78
N GLY A 297 37.93 -16.53 6.78
CA GLY A 297 36.55 -16.50 6.28
C GLY A 297 35.54 -16.02 7.33
N THR A 298 35.95 -15.10 8.22
CA THR A 298 35.11 -14.55 9.28
C THR A 298 34.94 -13.04 9.16
N ILE A 299 33.86 -12.54 9.78
CA ILE A 299 33.58 -11.09 9.86
C ILE A 299 33.08 -10.73 11.25
N ASP A 300 33.72 -9.75 11.88
CA ASP A 300 33.28 -9.17 13.13
C ASP A 300 32.26 -8.07 12.86
N ILE A 301 31.24 -8.01 13.72
CA ILE A 301 30.14 -7.04 13.61
C ILE A 301 30.07 -6.23 14.90
N PHE A 302 30.17 -4.92 14.80
CA PHE A 302 29.99 -4.02 15.93
C PHE A 302 28.85 -3.05 15.64
N PHE A 303 27.83 -3.06 16.49
CA PHE A 303 26.77 -2.05 16.45
C PHE A 303 27.29 -0.77 17.11
N VAL A 304 27.10 0.36 16.45
CA VAL A 304 27.62 1.66 16.87
C VAL A 304 26.47 2.64 17.06
N PRO A 305 25.79 2.63 18.22
CA PRO A 305 24.74 3.58 18.51
C PRO A 305 25.28 5.00 18.65
N ASN A 306 24.58 5.94 18.05
CA ASN A 306 24.68 7.38 18.27
C ASN A 306 23.33 7.83 18.84
N LYS A 307 23.26 7.98 20.16
CA LYS A 307 22.00 8.22 20.87
C LYS A 307 21.38 9.59 20.62
N LYS A 308 22.17 10.60 20.20
CA LYS A 308 21.73 12.00 20.09
C LYS A 308 21.20 12.50 21.46
N GLN A 309 20.21 13.41 21.44
CA GLN A 309 19.63 13.97 22.66
C GLN A 309 18.27 13.31 22.97
N LYS A 310 17.90 13.32 24.26
CA LYS A 310 16.53 12.99 24.66
C LYS A 310 15.60 14.11 24.25
N VAL A 311 14.44 13.76 23.75
CA VAL A 311 13.47 14.74 23.29
C VAL A 311 12.15 14.64 24.05
N HIS A 312 11.52 15.78 24.27
CA HIS A 312 10.19 15.91 24.87
C HIS A 312 9.18 16.30 23.79
N ILE A 313 7.97 15.88 23.98
CA ILE A 313 6.87 16.25 23.09
C ILE A 313 6.40 17.65 23.46
N ARG A 314 6.63 18.62 22.58
CA ARG A 314 6.15 19.98 22.76
C ARG A 314 4.64 20.06 22.65
N ARG A 315 4.08 19.43 21.64
CA ARG A 315 2.63 19.35 21.40
C ARG A 315 2.27 18.19 20.50
N VAL A 316 1.03 17.72 20.65
CA VAL A 316 0.39 16.75 19.76
C VAL A 316 -0.60 17.47 18.86
N VAL A 317 -0.49 17.27 17.54
CA VAL A 317 -1.34 17.92 16.53
C VAL A 317 -1.99 16.85 15.66
N THR A 318 -3.32 16.92 15.53
CA THR A 318 -4.08 16.05 14.60
C THR A 318 -4.26 16.73 13.26
N GLN A 319 -4.22 15.96 12.18
CA GLN A 319 -4.44 16.43 10.82
C GLN A 319 -5.24 15.41 10.02
N GLY A 320 -6.26 15.88 9.29
CA GLY A 320 -7.06 15.05 8.38
C GLY A 320 -8.35 14.48 8.98
N ASN A 321 -8.62 14.70 10.27
CA ASN A 321 -9.87 14.32 10.92
C ASN A 321 -10.94 15.41 10.72
N THR A 322 -11.74 15.27 9.68
CA THR A 322 -12.80 16.23 9.33
C THR A 322 -14.14 15.93 10.01
N ARG A 323 -14.38 14.68 10.38
CA ARG A 323 -15.59 14.16 11.01
C ARG A 323 -15.33 13.73 12.45
N THR A 324 -14.25 12.99 12.68
CA THR A 324 -13.86 12.46 13.98
C THR A 324 -13.36 13.59 14.88
N ARG A 325 -13.89 13.68 16.07
CA ARG A 325 -13.50 14.70 17.05
C ARG A 325 -12.12 14.41 17.63
N ASP A 326 -11.37 15.46 17.95
CA ASP A 326 -10.01 15.35 18.49
C ASP A 326 -9.94 14.52 19.78
N ASN A 327 -10.92 14.66 20.68
CA ASN A 327 -10.96 13.88 21.92
C ASN A 327 -11.04 12.36 21.67
N VAL A 328 -11.64 11.93 20.56
CA VAL A 328 -11.70 10.51 20.16
C VAL A 328 -10.31 10.01 19.75
N ILE A 329 -9.51 10.88 19.16
CA ILE A 329 -8.14 10.57 18.74
C ILE A 329 -7.21 10.62 19.96
N PHE A 330 -7.20 11.72 20.70
CA PHE A 330 -6.29 11.93 21.83
C PHE A 330 -6.39 10.85 22.91
N ARG A 331 -7.60 10.35 23.20
CA ARG A 331 -7.77 9.26 24.19
C ARG A 331 -7.13 7.93 23.77
N GLU A 332 -6.80 7.75 22.49
CA GLU A 332 -6.09 6.56 21.99
C GLU A 332 -4.57 6.73 22.05
N LEU A 333 -4.08 7.95 22.19
CA LEU A 333 -2.65 8.21 22.30
C LEU A 333 -2.13 7.85 23.69
N ARG A 334 -0.88 7.44 23.75
CA ARG A 334 -0.13 7.12 24.98
C ARG A 334 0.95 8.15 25.28
N LEU A 335 1.01 9.17 24.45
CA LEU A 335 1.93 10.29 24.56
C LEU A 335 1.13 11.59 24.54
N ALA A 336 1.48 12.52 25.40
CA ALA A 336 0.85 13.82 25.55
C ALA A 336 1.89 14.95 25.51
N ASP A 337 1.39 16.18 25.47
CA ASP A 337 2.24 17.38 25.55
C ASP A 337 3.07 17.37 26.84
N GLY A 338 4.38 17.62 26.73
CA GLY A 338 5.33 17.62 27.83
C GLY A 338 5.94 16.26 28.19
N ASP A 339 5.41 15.15 27.64
CA ASP A 339 5.97 13.83 27.92
C ASP A 339 7.38 13.69 27.31
N LEU A 340 8.23 12.92 28.00
CA LEU A 340 9.42 12.38 27.37
C LEU A 340 9.01 11.43 26.24
N PHE A 341 9.65 11.55 25.09
CA PHE A 341 9.40 10.64 23.98
C PHE A 341 9.60 9.17 24.40
N ASP A 342 8.74 8.31 23.94
CA ASP A 342 8.78 6.86 24.17
C ASP A 342 8.26 6.15 22.92
N GLY A 343 9.17 5.46 22.22
CA GLY A 343 8.85 4.75 20.97
C GLY A 343 7.83 3.64 21.15
N SER A 344 7.84 2.97 22.32
CA SER A 344 6.85 1.92 22.62
C SER A 344 5.44 2.49 22.76
N LYS A 345 5.31 3.63 23.44
CA LYS A 345 4.04 4.35 23.56
C LYS A 345 3.56 4.91 22.23
N LEU A 346 4.49 5.34 21.36
CA LEU A 346 4.18 5.80 20.01
C LEU A 346 3.59 4.66 19.16
N ARG A 347 4.27 3.51 19.11
CA ARG A 347 3.78 2.31 18.42
C ARG A 347 2.41 1.90 18.93
N ARG A 348 2.24 1.87 20.27
CA ARG A 348 0.96 1.55 20.88
C ARG A 348 -0.15 2.52 20.52
N SER A 349 0.17 3.82 20.43
CA SER A 349 -0.78 4.85 19.98
C SER A 349 -1.24 4.57 18.53
N ASN A 350 -0.32 4.25 17.64
CA ASN A 350 -0.64 3.92 16.25
C ASN A 350 -1.51 2.65 16.14
N GLU A 351 -1.20 1.59 16.90
CA GLU A 351 -2.03 0.38 16.95
C GLU A 351 -3.45 0.68 17.41
N ARG A 352 -3.60 1.49 18.44
CA ARG A 352 -4.92 1.85 18.99
C ARG A 352 -5.72 2.70 18.01
N LEU A 353 -5.11 3.67 17.35
CA LEU A 353 -5.76 4.48 16.31
C LEU A 353 -6.23 3.60 15.14
N ASN A 354 -5.38 2.70 14.66
CA ASN A 354 -5.74 1.77 13.59
C ASN A 354 -6.84 0.79 13.99
N ARG A 355 -6.90 0.38 15.27
CA ARG A 355 -7.99 -0.47 15.80
C ARG A 355 -9.37 0.20 15.79
N LEU A 356 -9.45 1.53 15.75
CA LEU A 356 -10.74 2.24 15.65
C LEU A 356 -11.46 1.97 14.33
N ARG A 357 -10.69 1.79 13.24
CA ARG A 357 -11.21 1.62 11.86
C ARG A 357 -12.08 2.78 11.40
N TYR A 358 -11.74 3.97 11.82
CA TYR A 358 -12.33 5.20 11.33
C TYR A 358 -11.48 5.80 10.21
N PHE A 359 -10.29 5.23 9.98
CA PHE A 359 -9.26 5.74 9.09
C PHE A 359 -8.75 4.65 8.16
N THR A 360 -8.54 5.00 6.89
CA THR A 360 -7.78 4.16 5.93
C THR A 360 -6.29 4.22 6.21
N GLN A 361 -5.84 5.33 6.83
CA GLN A 361 -4.48 5.54 7.27
C GLN A 361 -4.51 6.33 8.57
N ALA A 362 -3.81 5.84 9.58
CA ALA A 362 -3.57 6.52 10.84
C ALA A 362 -2.14 6.24 11.27
N ASP A 363 -1.29 7.23 11.14
CA ASP A 363 0.12 7.18 11.52
C ASP A 363 0.53 8.44 12.26
N THR A 364 1.49 8.27 13.15
CA THR A 364 2.03 9.36 13.94
C THR A 364 3.47 9.59 13.56
N THR A 365 3.79 10.82 13.16
CA THR A 365 5.12 11.24 12.76
C THR A 365 5.70 12.24 13.73
N ILE A 366 7.00 12.14 13.94
CA ILE A 366 7.77 13.07 14.75
C ILE A 366 8.27 14.20 13.86
N VAL A 367 7.99 15.42 14.22
CA VAL A 367 8.44 16.62 13.50
C VAL A 367 9.42 17.40 14.38
N PRO A 368 10.68 17.53 13.98
CA PRO A 368 11.65 18.34 14.68
C PRO A 368 11.17 19.78 14.85
N THR A 369 11.60 20.44 15.93
CA THR A 369 11.36 21.85 16.18
C THR A 369 12.66 22.65 16.04
N ASP A 370 12.63 23.93 16.32
CA ASP A 370 13.82 24.78 16.36
C ASP A 370 14.76 24.43 17.54
N LYS A 371 14.29 23.63 18.50
CA LYS A 371 15.07 23.12 19.62
C LYS A 371 15.38 21.65 19.43
N GLU A 372 16.62 21.27 19.73
CA GLU A 372 17.09 19.89 19.54
C GLU A 372 16.48 18.89 20.53
N ASP A 373 15.97 19.36 21.68
CA ASP A 373 15.37 18.55 22.76
C ASP A 373 13.84 18.53 22.74
N GLU A 374 13.21 19.15 21.72
CA GLU A 374 11.76 19.20 21.58
C GLU A 374 11.29 18.72 20.20
N VAL A 375 10.17 18.00 20.18
CA VAL A 375 9.52 17.54 18.93
C VAL A 375 8.01 17.79 18.98
N ASP A 376 7.41 18.04 17.83
CA ASP A 376 5.96 17.97 17.66
C ASP A 376 5.57 16.56 17.23
N LEU A 377 4.51 16.02 17.83
CA LEU A 377 3.90 14.76 17.42
C LEU A 377 2.73 15.06 16.49
N ARG A 378 2.86 14.71 15.21
CA ARG A 378 1.81 14.90 14.22
C ARG A 378 1.10 13.60 13.94
N VAL A 379 -0.20 13.56 14.24
CA VAL A 379 -1.09 12.44 13.94
C VAL A 379 -1.74 12.68 12.58
N ASN A 380 -1.29 11.96 11.56
CA ASN A 380 -1.79 12.05 10.19
C ASN A 380 -2.91 11.03 10.00
N LEU A 381 -4.08 11.51 9.63
CA LEU A 381 -5.28 10.72 9.52
C LEU A 381 -5.90 10.88 8.14
N LYS A 382 -6.35 9.77 7.58
CA LYS A 382 -7.19 9.75 6.39
C LYS A 382 -8.47 9.02 6.72
N GLU A 383 -9.56 9.76 6.86
CA GLU A 383 -10.84 9.20 7.27
C GLU A 383 -11.42 8.24 6.24
N ASP A 384 -12.03 7.18 6.74
CA ASP A 384 -12.76 6.18 5.97
C ASP A 384 -14.27 6.33 6.19
N ARG A 385 -15.04 5.54 5.46
CA ARG A 385 -16.48 5.38 5.71
C ARG A 385 -16.69 4.49 6.92
N THR A 386 -17.29 5.03 7.96
CA THR A 386 -17.58 4.30 9.21
C THR A 386 -18.94 3.62 9.19
N GLY A 387 -19.79 4.01 8.25
CA GLY A 387 -21.08 3.38 7.99
C GLY A 387 -20.98 2.16 7.09
N ALA A 388 -21.70 1.09 7.43
CA ALA A 388 -21.80 -0.13 6.62
C ALA A 388 -23.27 -0.54 6.46
N LEU A 389 -23.66 -0.91 5.25
CA LEU A 389 -24.92 -1.54 4.91
C LEU A 389 -24.62 -2.92 4.35
N MET A 390 -25.19 -3.96 4.93
CA MET A 390 -25.01 -5.34 4.49
C MET A 390 -26.36 -6.00 4.27
N GLY A 391 -26.45 -6.87 3.28
CA GLY A 391 -27.60 -7.71 3.00
C GLY A 391 -27.13 -9.11 2.61
N GLY A 392 -27.93 -10.10 2.96
CA GLY A 392 -27.59 -11.48 2.66
C GLY A 392 -28.84 -12.34 2.50
N VAL A 393 -28.69 -13.38 1.68
CA VAL A 393 -29.68 -14.44 1.53
C VAL A 393 -29.00 -15.77 1.79
N GLY A 394 -29.70 -16.68 2.42
CA GLY A 394 -29.16 -17.99 2.75
C GLY A 394 -30.23 -19.05 2.89
N TYR A 395 -29.82 -20.31 2.79
CA TYR A 395 -30.66 -21.46 3.06
C TYR A 395 -30.01 -22.32 4.13
N SER A 396 -30.81 -22.77 5.07
CA SER A 396 -30.45 -23.72 6.11
C SER A 396 -31.55 -24.78 6.22
N SER A 397 -31.19 -26.03 6.49
CA SER A 397 -32.17 -27.08 6.73
C SER A 397 -33.11 -26.79 7.88
N PHE A 398 -32.68 -26.03 8.88
CA PHE A 398 -33.47 -25.62 10.04
C PHE A 398 -34.28 -24.33 9.79
N TYR A 399 -33.61 -23.25 9.38
CA TYR A 399 -34.25 -21.95 9.16
C TYR A 399 -34.96 -21.82 7.80
N GLN A 400 -34.72 -22.78 6.88
CA GLN A 400 -35.16 -22.71 5.49
C GLN A 400 -34.53 -21.54 4.74
N PHE A 401 -35.24 -20.90 3.83
CA PHE A 401 -34.77 -19.71 3.16
C PHE A 401 -34.88 -18.50 4.08
N GLY A 402 -33.79 -17.75 4.18
CA GLY A 402 -33.76 -16.56 5.03
C GLY A 402 -33.09 -15.38 4.35
N VAL A 403 -33.50 -14.18 4.75
CA VAL A 403 -32.97 -12.90 4.31
C VAL A 403 -32.52 -12.13 5.54
N SER A 404 -31.31 -11.56 5.46
CA SER A 404 -30.74 -10.69 6.49
C SER A 404 -30.42 -9.32 5.93
N GLY A 405 -30.51 -8.32 6.80
CA GLY A 405 -30.06 -6.96 6.53
C GLY A 405 -29.49 -6.30 7.77
N SER A 406 -28.46 -5.52 7.61
CA SER A 406 -27.91 -4.73 8.71
C SER A 406 -27.40 -3.38 8.24
N ILE A 407 -27.58 -2.39 9.09
CA ILE A 407 -26.99 -1.06 8.96
C ILE A 407 -26.24 -0.75 10.26
N MET A 408 -25.00 -0.28 10.11
CA MET A 408 -24.14 0.03 11.26
C MET A 408 -23.40 1.33 11.00
N GLU A 409 -23.36 2.21 12.00
CA GLU A 409 -22.45 3.35 12.04
C GLU A 409 -21.51 3.20 13.24
N ARG A 410 -20.21 3.22 13.00
CA ARG A 410 -19.19 2.99 14.06
C ARG A 410 -18.66 4.26 14.71
N ASN A 411 -18.88 5.39 14.07
CA ASN A 411 -18.41 6.70 14.56
C ASN A 411 -19.52 7.75 14.50
N LEU A 412 -20.65 7.45 15.10
CA LEU A 412 -21.84 8.29 15.09
C LEU A 412 -21.52 9.70 15.61
N PHE A 413 -21.80 10.72 14.79
CA PHE A 413 -21.50 12.13 15.04
C PHE A 413 -20.02 12.45 15.32
N GLY A 414 -19.10 11.58 14.87
CA GLY A 414 -17.68 11.74 15.12
C GLY A 414 -17.25 11.54 16.58
N ARG A 415 -18.13 10.99 17.43
CA ARG A 415 -17.90 10.81 18.87
C ARG A 415 -17.35 9.44 19.24
N GLY A 416 -17.14 8.56 18.25
CA GLY A 416 -16.75 7.18 18.49
C GLY A 416 -17.86 6.32 19.07
N TYR A 417 -19.14 6.73 18.95
CA TYR A 417 -20.28 5.91 19.32
C TYR A 417 -20.61 4.96 18.17
N SER A 418 -21.02 3.74 18.50
CA SER A 418 -21.53 2.80 17.51
C SER A 418 -23.04 2.64 17.65
N LEU A 419 -23.73 2.66 16.51
CA LEU A 419 -25.16 2.35 16.43
C LEU A 419 -25.35 1.32 15.33
N GLY A 420 -26.01 0.21 15.65
CA GLY A 420 -26.29 -0.87 14.71
C GLY A 420 -27.75 -1.28 14.76
N LEU A 421 -28.33 -1.56 13.60
CA LEU A 421 -29.63 -2.21 13.46
C LEU A 421 -29.44 -3.42 12.55
N GLN A 422 -29.84 -4.58 13.01
CA GLN A 422 -29.74 -5.85 12.27
C GLN A 422 -31.09 -6.57 12.29
N GLY A 423 -31.48 -7.12 11.17
CA GLY A 423 -32.69 -7.92 11.04
C GLY A 423 -32.44 -9.19 10.23
N PHE A 424 -33.19 -10.23 10.57
CA PHE A 424 -33.24 -11.50 9.85
C PHE A 424 -34.66 -12.01 9.81
N VAL A 425 -35.09 -12.55 8.68
CA VAL A 425 -36.40 -13.15 8.49
C VAL A 425 -36.25 -14.46 7.72
N SER A 426 -36.84 -15.51 8.25
CA SER A 426 -36.93 -16.83 7.62
C SER A 426 -38.27 -17.49 7.93
N GLY A 427 -38.49 -18.69 7.38
CA GLY A 427 -39.71 -19.47 7.64
C GLY A 427 -39.91 -19.89 9.09
N LYS A 428 -38.81 -20.09 9.85
CA LYS A 428 -38.84 -20.61 11.25
C LYS A 428 -38.22 -19.65 12.26
N SER A 429 -37.61 -18.54 11.85
CA SER A 429 -37.00 -17.57 12.74
C SER A 429 -37.00 -16.18 12.17
N SER A 430 -37.22 -15.18 13.00
CA SER A 430 -36.99 -13.78 12.67
C SER A 430 -36.46 -13.05 13.88
N TYR A 431 -35.56 -12.10 13.65
CA TYR A 431 -35.12 -11.22 14.72
C TYR A 431 -34.88 -9.79 14.23
N LEU A 432 -35.01 -8.88 15.13
CA LEU A 432 -34.60 -7.49 14.99
C LEU A 432 -33.75 -7.13 16.23
N ASP A 433 -32.59 -6.55 15.98
CA ASP A 433 -31.62 -6.20 17.00
C ASP A 433 -31.15 -4.76 16.81
N LEU A 434 -31.22 -3.95 17.85
CA LEU A 434 -30.75 -2.58 17.90
C LEU A 434 -29.65 -2.48 18.94
N SER A 435 -28.44 -2.16 18.55
CA SER A 435 -27.27 -2.04 19.40
C SER A 435 -26.73 -0.61 19.43
N PHE A 436 -26.39 -0.15 20.62
CA PHE A 436 -25.72 1.13 20.86
C PHE A 436 -24.52 0.91 21.77
N VAL A 437 -23.37 1.50 21.41
CA VAL A 437 -22.14 1.45 22.23
C VAL A 437 -21.55 2.85 22.34
N ASN A 438 -21.34 3.27 23.59
CA ASN A 438 -20.50 4.41 23.92
C ASN A 438 -19.26 3.88 24.65
N PRO A 439 -18.08 3.82 23.99
CA PRO A 439 -16.89 3.23 24.59
C PRO A 439 -16.28 4.08 25.71
N ARG A 440 -16.66 5.35 25.84
CA ARG A 440 -16.09 6.32 26.79
C ARG A 440 -17.17 7.29 27.28
N ILE A 441 -17.80 6.97 28.36
CA ILE A 441 -18.82 7.84 28.98
C ILE A 441 -18.11 9.10 29.49
N TYR A 442 -18.49 10.28 28.97
CA TYR A 442 -17.87 11.57 29.33
C TYR A 442 -16.32 11.57 29.20
N ASP A 443 -15.81 10.85 28.19
CA ASP A 443 -14.36 10.65 27.94
C ASP A 443 -13.59 9.95 29.08
N THR A 444 -14.30 9.31 30.02
CA THR A 444 -13.71 8.44 31.05
C THR A 444 -13.38 7.06 30.50
N ASP A 445 -12.71 6.24 31.30
CA ASP A 445 -12.42 4.85 30.93
C ASP A 445 -13.63 3.90 31.03
N PHE A 446 -14.78 4.40 31.51
CA PHE A 446 -16.01 3.63 31.55
C PHE A 446 -16.72 3.64 30.19
N GLY A 447 -17.07 2.45 29.72
CA GLY A 447 -17.89 2.28 28.52
C GLY A 447 -19.28 1.72 28.88
N PHE A 448 -20.22 1.99 27.99
CA PHE A 448 -21.62 1.57 28.10
C PHE A 448 -22.07 0.95 26.78
N SER A 449 -22.82 -0.14 26.86
CA SER A 449 -23.54 -0.66 25.71
C SER A 449 -25.00 -1.00 26.09
N ASN A 450 -25.87 -0.80 25.13
CA ASN A 450 -27.27 -1.22 25.20
C ASN A 450 -27.61 -2.01 23.94
N ASN A 451 -28.30 -3.13 24.14
CA ASN A 451 -28.79 -3.96 23.06
C ASN A 451 -30.26 -4.28 23.32
N ALA A 452 -31.15 -3.85 22.45
CA ALA A 452 -32.56 -4.14 22.46
C ALA A 452 -32.93 -5.04 21.29
N TYR A 453 -33.63 -6.12 21.56
CA TYR A 453 -33.95 -7.11 20.55
C TYR A 453 -35.34 -7.69 20.65
N ALA A 454 -35.87 -8.13 19.52
CA ALA A 454 -37.06 -8.92 19.39
C ALA A 454 -36.77 -10.15 18.54
N ILE A 455 -37.11 -11.32 19.04
CA ILE A 455 -36.83 -12.61 18.38
C ILE A 455 -38.12 -13.40 18.32
N TRP A 456 -38.41 -13.97 17.18
CA TRP A 456 -39.45 -14.96 16.98
C TRP A 456 -38.81 -16.25 16.43
N GLU A 457 -39.18 -17.39 17.04
CA GLU A 457 -38.66 -18.70 16.74
C GLU A 457 -39.77 -19.74 16.70
N GLU A 458 -39.74 -20.61 15.73
CA GLU A 458 -40.62 -21.75 15.58
C GLU A 458 -39.80 -23.04 15.66
N TRP A 459 -40.04 -23.81 16.71
CA TRP A 459 -39.51 -25.12 16.95
C TRP A 459 -40.59 -26.17 16.71
N ASP A 460 -40.23 -27.44 16.57
CA ASP A 460 -41.20 -28.48 16.29
C ASP A 460 -42.18 -28.69 17.47
N ASP A 461 -41.75 -28.40 18.70
CA ASP A 461 -42.53 -28.59 19.94
C ASP A 461 -43.13 -27.30 20.52
N PHE A 462 -42.76 -26.11 20.03
CA PHE A 462 -43.30 -24.84 20.54
C PHE A 462 -42.92 -23.66 19.62
N LYS A 463 -43.62 -22.58 19.79
CA LYS A 463 -43.26 -21.27 19.27
C LYS A 463 -42.85 -20.32 20.38
N LYS A 464 -41.85 -19.50 20.15
CA LYS A 464 -41.30 -18.59 21.14
C LYS A 464 -41.17 -17.18 20.59
N LYS A 465 -41.66 -16.20 21.34
CA LYS A 465 -41.42 -14.78 21.12
C LYS A 465 -40.63 -14.23 22.29
N THR A 466 -39.53 -13.55 22.02
CA THR A 466 -38.70 -12.90 23.04
C THR A 466 -38.55 -11.42 22.72
N ILE A 467 -38.75 -10.57 23.68
CA ILE A 467 -38.37 -9.16 23.65
C ILE A 467 -37.44 -8.94 24.82
N GLY A 468 -36.25 -8.49 24.55
CA GLY A 468 -35.20 -8.35 25.54
C GLY A 468 -34.43 -7.05 25.43
N ASN A 469 -33.80 -6.71 26.54
CA ASN A 469 -32.85 -5.62 26.61
C ASN A 469 -31.65 -6.02 27.46
N THR A 470 -30.46 -5.74 26.98
CA THR A 470 -29.19 -5.96 27.69
C THR A 470 -28.47 -4.64 27.87
N ILE A 471 -28.18 -4.27 29.09
CA ILE A 471 -27.33 -3.13 29.44
C ILE A 471 -26.02 -3.68 29.96
N ARG A 472 -24.88 -3.12 29.48
CA ARG A 472 -23.56 -3.51 29.94
C ARG A 472 -22.69 -2.29 30.19
N LEU A 473 -22.02 -2.30 31.34
CA LEU A 473 -20.93 -1.38 31.67
C LEU A 473 -19.60 -2.13 31.54
N PHE A 474 -18.60 -1.49 31.00
CA PHE A 474 -17.27 -2.09 30.88
C PHE A 474 -16.18 -1.06 31.19
N HIS A 475 -15.02 -1.57 31.63
CA HIS A 475 -13.88 -0.75 32.04
C HIS A 475 -12.59 -1.49 31.72
N PRO A 476 -11.60 -0.84 31.08
CA PRO A 476 -10.27 -1.44 30.90
C PRO A 476 -9.51 -1.44 32.22
N LEU A 477 -8.85 -2.56 32.53
CA LEU A 477 -7.90 -2.74 33.63
C LEU A 477 -6.49 -2.83 33.06
N GLY A 478 -5.95 -1.71 32.55
CA GLY A 478 -4.67 -1.65 31.85
C GLY A 478 -4.78 -1.82 30.33
N GLU A 479 -3.70 -2.26 29.70
CA GLU A 479 -3.60 -2.25 28.22
C GLU A 479 -4.35 -3.40 27.52
N TYR A 480 -4.40 -4.58 28.15
CA TYR A 480 -4.89 -5.81 27.52
C TYR A 480 -6.08 -6.42 28.22
N THR A 481 -6.40 -5.97 29.42
CA THR A 481 -7.48 -6.55 30.24
C THR A 481 -8.67 -5.60 30.30
N SER A 482 -9.86 -6.15 30.18
CA SER A 482 -11.10 -5.41 30.42
C SER A 482 -12.08 -6.23 31.25
N VAL A 483 -12.84 -5.55 32.09
CA VAL A 483 -13.94 -6.13 32.87
C VAL A 483 -15.25 -5.59 32.38
N SER A 484 -16.32 -6.39 32.46
CA SER A 484 -17.65 -5.91 32.19
C SER A 484 -18.68 -6.54 33.14
N VAL A 485 -19.73 -5.77 33.46
CA VAL A 485 -20.92 -6.21 34.16
C VAL A 485 -22.11 -5.88 33.28
N GLY A 486 -22.99 -6.84 33.12
CA GLY A 486 -24.19 -6.71 32.27
C GLY A 486 -25.43 -7.20 32.98
N TYR A 487 -26.54 -6.55 32.68
CA TYR A 487 -27.86 -6.98 33.12
C TYR A 487 -28.76 -7.18 31.89
N ARG A 488 -29.37 -8.37 31.80
CA ARG A 488 -30.28 -8.75 30.72
C ARG A 488 -31.65 -9.01 31.30
N LEU A 489 -32.66 -8.40 30.70
CA LEU A 489 -34.08 -8.61 31.06
C LEU A 489 -34.81 -9.03 29.77
N ASP A 490 -35.35 -10.25 29.78
CA ASP A 490 -36.12 -10.84 28.68
C ASP A 490 -37.53 -11.14 29.09
N ARG A 491 -38.50 -10.68 28.31
CA ARG A 491 -39.85 -11.20 28.34
C ARG A 491 -40.00 -12.17 27.19
N TYR A 492 -40.23 -13.45 27.47
CA TYR A 492 -40.51 -14.43 26.46
C TYR A 492 -41.87 -15.06 26.63
N THR A 493 -42.50 -15.45 25.54
CA THR A 493 -43.80 -16.13 25.52
C THR A 493 -43.64 -17.43 24.74
N LEU A 494 -43.92 -18.54 25.42
CA LEU A 494 -44.02 -19.86 24.80
C LEU A 494 -45.49 -20.13 24.48
N PHE A 495 -45.79 -20.56 23.27
CA PHE A 495 -47.14 -20.81 22.79
C PHE A 495 -47.14 -21.83 21.67
N ASP A 496 -48.32 -22.29 21.28
CA ASP A 496 -48.49 -23.31 20.23
C ASP A 496 -47.77 -24.60 20.58
N ILE A 497 -47.96 -25.08 21.83
CA ILE A 497 -47.33 -26.29 22.37
C ILE A 497 -48.24 -27.48 22.15
N PRO A 498 -47.92 -28.46 21.33
CA PRO A 498 -48.77 -29.62 21.06
C PRO A 498 -48.86 -30.52 22.30
N ASP A 499 -49.94 -31.28 22.39
CA ASP A 499 -50.19 -32.19 23.51
C ASP A 499 -49.11 -33.28 23.66
N SER A 500 -48.42 -33.60 22.59
CA SER A 500 -47.30 -34.56 22.57
C SER A 500 -45.99 -33.98 23.12
N ALA A 501 -45.91 -32.64 23.33
CA ALA A 501 -44.67 -32.00 23.76
C ALA A 501 -44.31 -32.35 25.22
N SER A 502 -43.04 -32.21 25.55
CA SER A 502 -42.47 -32.47 26.88
C SER A 502 -43.17 -31.61 27.93
N ARG A 503 -43.41 -32.22 29.13
CA ARG A 503 -43.97 -31.53 30.29
C ARG A 503 -43.20 -30.24 30.65
N ALA A 504 -41.91 -30.23 30.45
CA ALA A 504 -41.06 -29.08 30.71
C ALA A 504 -41.46 -27.85 29.85
N TYR A 505 -41.87 -28.03 28.61
CA TYR A 505 -42.36 -26.92 27.78
C TYR A 505 -43.74 -26.44 28.19
N LYS A 506 -44.63 -27.37 28.55
CA LYS A 506 -46.01 -27.07 29.03
C LYS A 506 -45.99 -26.28 30.33
N GLU A 507 -45.03 -26.51 31.20
CA GLU A 507 -44.89 -25.81 32.49
C GLU A 507 -44.55 -24.32 32.31
N TYR A 508 -43.83 -23.97 31.20
CA TYR A 508 -43.49 -22.60 30.87
C TYR A 508 -44.38 -21.99 29.77
N GLU A 509 -45.51 -22.60 29.47
CA GLU A 509 -46.44 -22.03 28.52
C GLU A 509 -46.92 -20.65 28.96
N GLY A 510 -47.04 -19.73 28.02
CA GLY A 510 -47.44 -18.36 28.28
C GLY A 510 -46.29 -17.39 28.47
N LYS A 511 -46.54 -16.33 29.23
CA LYS A 511 -45.59 -15.22 29.41
C LYS A 511 -44.65 -15.50 30.58
N ASN A 512 -43.36 -15.42 30.32
CA ASN A 512 -42.31 -15.60 31.29
C ASN A 512 -41.36 -14.41 31.29
N LEU A 513 -40.72 -14.16 32.43
CA LEU A 513 -39.69 -13.13 32.57
C LEU A 513 -38.37 -13.80 32.97
N SER A 514 -37.29 -13.42 32.30
CA SER A 514 -35.94 -13.87 32.62
C SER A 514 -35.08 -12.66 32.95
N SER A 515 -34.41 -12.72 34.10
CA SER A 515 -33.49 -11.71 34.60
C SER A 515 -32.12 -12.35 34.80
N VAL A 516 -31.09 -11.80 34.18
CA VAL A 516 -29.72 -12.34 34.22
C VAL A 516 -28.73 -11.25 34.51
N LEU A 517 -27.93 -11.43 35.55
CA LEU A 517 -26.74 -10.63 35.82
C LEU A 517 -25.54 -11.38 35.26
N SER A 518 -24.72 -10.69 34.48
CA SER A 518 -23.50 -11.25 33.86
C SER A 518 -22.26 -10.45 34.26
N SER A 519 -21.15 -11.13 34.41
CA SER A 519 -19.82 -10.50 34.54
C SER A 519 -18.82 -11.20 33.64
N SER A 520 -17.87 -10.45 33.12
CA SER A 520 -16.76 -11.05 32.34
C SER A 520 -15.46 -10.28 32.50
N VAL A 521 -14.38 -11.03 32.43
CA VAL A 521 -13.01 -10.52 32.31
C VAL A 521 -12.47 -11.01 30.97
N THR A 522 -11.97 -10.08 30.19
CA THR A 522 -11.36 -10.38 28.88
C THR A 522 -9.92 -9.88 28.86
N TYR A 523 -8.99 -10.75 28.51
CA TYR A 523 -7.60 -10.42 28.17
C TYR A 523 -7.44 -10.54 26.66
N ASP A 524 -6.95 -9.51 25.99
CA ASP A 524 -6.74 -9.46 24.54
C ASP A 524 -5.43 -8.73 24.24
N SER A 525 -4.39 -9.49 23.96
CA SER A 525 -3.06 -8.97 23.58
C SER A 525 -2.79 -9.06 22.08
N THR A 526 -3.81 -9.36 21.24
CA THR A 526 -3.63 -9.49 19.80
C THR A 526 -3.25 -8.18 19.13
N ASP A 527 -2.37 -8.27 18.14
CA ASP A 527 -1.94 -7.16 17.28
C ASP A 527 -3.09 -6.65 16.38
N SER A 528 -3.96 -7.53 15.91
CA SER A 528 -5.12 -7.21 15.10
C SER A 528 -6.36 -8.01 15.52
N ARG A 529 -7.54 -7.38 15.49
CA ARG A 529 -8.81 -8.07 15.80
C ARG A 529 -9.34 -8.94 14.66
N GLU A 530 -9.01 -8.63 13.41
CA GLU A 530 -9.51 -9.38 12.24
C GLU A 530 -8.53 -10.41 11.71
N ARG A 531 -7.26 -10.05 11.69
CA ARG A 531 -6.17 -10.89 11.18
C ARG A 531 -5.04 -10.90 12.20
N PRO A 532 -5.26 -11.52 13.37
CA PRO A 532 -4.22 -11.59 14.38
C PRO A 532 -3.09 -12.46 13.86
N THR A 533 -1.87 -11.93 13.94
CA THR A 533 -0.64 -12.65 13.63
C THR A 533 0.13 -13.01 14.89
N SER A 534 -0.17 -12.34 16.01
CA SER A 534 0.45 -12.57 17.31
C SER A 534 -0.49 -12.22 18.46
N GLY A 535 -0.22 -12.73 19.65
CA GLY A 535 -0.96 -12.44 20.87
C GLY A 535 -1.95 -13.55 21.27
N VAL A 536 -2.67 -13.32 22.37
CA VAL A 536 -3.61 -14.26 22.98
C VAL A 536 -4.90 -13.56 23.34
N VAL A 537 -6.04 -14.22 23.13
CA VAL A 537 -7.36 -13.81 23.67
C VAL A 537 -7.82 -14.85 24.67
N ALA A 538 -8.12 -14.41 25.89
CA ALA A 538 -8.74 -15.22 26.93
C ALA A 538 -9.96 -14.49 27.50
N ARG A 539 -11.06 -15.22 27.70
CA ARG A 539 -12.28 -14.68 28.31
C ARG A 539 -12.80 -15.63 29.37
N LEU A 540 -13.07 -15.07 30.54
CA LEU A 540 -13.81 -15.74 31.62
C LEU A 540 -15.12 -14.98 31.83
N SER A 541 -16.25 -15.68 31.86
CA SER A 541 -17.57 -15.11 32.09
C SER A 541 -18.36 -15.93 33.09
N ALA A 542 -19.17 -15.25 33.87
CA ALA A 542 -20.13 -15.83 34.80
C ALA A 542 -21.51 -15.17 34.63
N GLU A 543 -22.56 -15.98 34.67
CA GLU A 543 -23.93 -15.52 34.60
C GLU A 543 -24.70 -16.08 35.79
N TYR A 544 -25.54 -15.22 36.37
CA TYR A 544 -26.49 -15.59 37.42
C TYR A 544 -27.90 -15.25 36.94
N GLY A 545 -28.74 -16.25 36.79
CA GLY A 545 -30.13 -16.13 36.38
C GLY A 545 -31.06 -16.42 37.52
N GLY A 546 -32.09 -15.62 37.71
CA GLY A 546 -33.08 -15.72 38.80
C GLY A 546 -32.95 -14.60 39.83
N GLY A 547 -33.75 -14.63 40.86
CA GLY A 547 -33.73 -13.61 41.94
C GLY A 547 -34.88 -12.60 41.87
N GLY A 548 -36.06 -13.05 41.44
CA GLY A 548 -37.35 -12.45 41.76
C GLY A 548 -37.45 -10.93 41.62
N ILE A 549 -37.11 -10.37 40.45
CA ILE A 549 -37.53 -9.01 40.12
C ILE A 549 -38.73 -9.09 39.20
#